data_a98703f1597a997b522244e9875ba8b7
#
_entry.id   a98703f1597a997b522244e9875ba8b7
#
_cell.length_a   1.000
_cell.length_b   1.000
_cell.length_c   1.000
_cell.angle_alpha   90.00
_cell.angle_beta   90.00
_cell.angle_gamma   90.00
#
_symmetry.space_group_name_H-M   'P 1'
#
loop_
_entity.id
_entity.type
_entity.pdbx_description
1 polymer ?
#
loop_
_entity_poly.entity_id
_entity_poly.type
_entity_poly.pdbx_seq_one_letter_code
_entity_poly.pdbx_strand_id
1 'polypeptide(L)'
;MIKIRSTVILFLFLANVKLADWTSFSNISFLFHTPNDKMILSDVFTLEFPNGDGIVRIGGFGMKKILFVASECVPFVKTGGLADVCGSLPKAFDKKEYDIRVIIPNYHAIKEEYRNKMETVYYFQMDNRIYVGIKTLTLDGIQYYFVDNEMYFGGLVPYYDMFQDLERFAYFSKAVLSALPLIGFRPDIIHCHDWQSALVPVYLNTVFQGDPFFRGIRTVFTIHNIRFQGTWDVGHIQWVSGLPWECFEPGRLVSPYQDTSIPKNSWNCSMMRGALVYSDYITTVSNSYAEEIKTPNFSDGLDDILKWRSERLWGIINGIDYDEWNPAKDKKIYKNYTIRTEKNGKKANKVNLQKELNLPENPDILTLGIISRLTDQKGLDLVDIIMDELCSREINLIVLGTGSENYENMFRYFQSKYPNKVAARIMYSDDLAHKIYAGVDALLVPSAFEPCGLTQLISLRYGTVPIVHAVGGLRDTVEPYNEFEETGTGFSFNEYTAWGLMDRINHASWLYYDRPESWQKLVKRGMEKDWSWANSSKIYEDLYSRM
;
A
#
# COMPACT_ATOMS: atom_id res chain seq x y z
N MET A 1 48.19 -17.93 -7.06
CA MET A 1 48.11 -16.85 -8.07
C MET A 1 47.17 -17.17 -9.26
N ILE A 2 47.08 -18.41 -9.79
CA ILE A 2 46.28 -18.73 -10.97
C ILE A 2 44.75 -18.76 -10.73
N LYS A 3 44.28 -19.17 -9.52
CA LYS A 3 42.85 -19.20 -9.18
C LYS A 3 42.20 -17.81 -9.05
N ILE A 4 42.95 -16.80 -8.62
CA ILE A 4 42.45 -15.43 -8.43
C ILE A 4 42.24 -14.74 -9.78
N ARG A 5 43.10 -14.98 -10.77
CA ARG A 5 42.95 -14.41 -12.12
C ARG A 5 41.67 -14.87 -12.84
N SER A 6 41.31 -16.15 -12.71
CA SER A 6 40.11 -16.68 -13.34
C SER A 6 38.81 -16.13 -12.77
N THR A 7 38.77 -15.90 -11.46
CA THR A 7 37.60 -15.34 -10.77
C THR A 7 37.39 -13.86 -11.10
N VAL A 8 38.46 -13.07 -11.15
CA VAL A 8 38.40 -11.64 -11.51
C VAL A 8 37.99 -11.45 -12.98
N ILE A 9 38.49 -12.29 -13.88
CA ILE A 9 38.12 -12.28 -15.31
C ILE A 9 36.62 -12.64 -15.49
N LEU A 10 36.11 -13.61 -14.74
CA LEU A 10 34.69 -13.98 -14.78
C LEU A 10 33.81 -12.82 -14.25
N PHE A 11 34.24 -12.11 -13.23
CA PHE A 11 33.54 -10.94 -12.68
C PHE A 11 33.49 -9.75 -13.66
N LEU A 12 34.58 -9.46 -14.34
CA LEU A 12 34.62 -8.39 -15.35
C LEU A 12 33.77 -8.72 -16.59
N PHE A 13 33.63 -10.01 -16.91
CA PHE A 13 32.77 -10.47 -18.00
C PHE A 13 31.27 -10.36 -17.65
N LEU A 14 30.90 -10.65 -16.40
CA LEU A 14 29.51 -10.55 -15.92
C LEU A 14 29.06 -9.08 -15.72
N ALA A 15 30.00 -8.17 -15.48
CA ALA A 15 29.73 -6.73 -15.31
C ALA A 15 29.53 -5.98 -16.65
N ASN A 16 29.57 -6.66 -17.81
CA ASN A 16 29.39 -6.06 -19.15
C ASN A 16 30.33 -4.87 -19.45
N VAL A 17 31.52 -4.84 -18.86
CA VAL A 17 32.51 -3.79 -19.09
C VAL A 17 33.24 -4.08 -20.40
N LYS A 18 32.98 -3.30 -21.43
CA LYS A 18 33.75 -3.33 -22.69
C LYS A 18 35.14 -2.74 -22.45
N LEU A 19 36.12 -3.59 -22.29
CA LEU A 19 37.53 -3.18 -22.21
C LEU A 19 38.13 -3.21 -23.62
N ALA A 20 38.61 -2.07 -24.09
CA ALA A 20 39.17 -1.91 -25.43
C ALA A 20 40.60 -2.44 -25.55
N ASP A 21 41.35 -2.66 -24.45
CA ASP A 21 42.74 -3.14 -24.52
C ASP A 21 43.14 -3.96 -23.29
N TRP A 22 43.52 -5.22 -23.49
CA TRP A 22 43.88 -6.19 -22.44
C TRP A 22 45.35 -6.12 -21.98
N THR A 23 46.15 -5.27 -22.58
CA THR A 23 47.62 -5.24 -22.35
C THR A 23 48.04 -4.40 -21.14
N SER A 24 47.15 -3.60 -20.57
CA SER A 24 47.43 -2.68 -19.44
C SER A 24 47.13 -3.22 -18.03
N PHE A 25 46.74 -4.50 -17.86
CA PHE A 25 46.33 -5.06 -16.57
C PHE A 25 47.47 -5.60 -15.67
N SER A 26 48.72 -5.34 -15.96
CA SER A 26 49.85 -5.89 -15.18
C SER A 26 50.04 -5.24 -13.78
N ASN A 27 49.35 -4.15 -13.46
CA ASN A 27 49.58 -3.39 -12.21
C ASN A 27 48.28 -3.06 -11.44
N ILE A 28 47.36 -4.01 -11.28
CA ILE A 28 46.16 -3.83 -10.44
C ILE A 28 46.53 -4.20 -8.99
N SER A 29 46.47 -3.24 -8.09
CA SER A 29 46.65 -3.45 -6.65
C SER A 29 45.28 -3.59 -5.99
N PHE A 30 45.08 -4.67 -5.21
CA PHE A 30 43.91 -4.86 -4.38
C PHE A 30 44.20 -4.39 -2.96
N LEU A 31 43.47 -3.40 -2.46
CA LEU A 31 43.50 -3.00 -1.06
C LEU A 31 42.45 -3.78 -0.28
N PHE A 32 42.89 -4.73 0.55
CA PHE A 32 42.03 -5.43 1.50
C PHE A 32 41.98 -4.67 2.82
N HIS A 33 40.80 -4.40 3.31
CA HIS A 33 40.58 -3.68 4.58
C HIS A 33 39.98 -4.58 5.67
N THR A 34 40.45 -5.83 5.81
CA THR A 34 40.13 -6.68 6.97
C THR A 34 41.34 -7.47 7.47
N PRO A 35 41.47 -7.65 8.80
CA PRO A 35 42.63 -8.34 9.41
C PRO A 35 42.57 -9.87 9.39
N ASN A 36 41.57 -10.52 8.82
CA ASN A 36 41.45 -11.97 8.85
C ASN A 36 41.03 -12.54 7.47
N ASP A 37 41.78 -13.53 7.01
CA ASP A 37 41.80 -14.18 5.69
C ASP A 37 40.50 -14.93 5.24
N LYS A 38 39.31 -14.54 5.65
CA LYS A 38 38.07 -15.06 5.12
C LYS A 38 37.34 -13.98 4.34
N MET A 39 37.41 -14.08 3.01
CA MET A 39 36.64 -13.27 2.08
C MET A 39 35.14 -13.50 2.31
N ILE A 40 34.45 -12.53 2.86
CA ILE A 40 32.98 -12.50 2.93
C ILE A 40 32.48 -11.85 1.65
N LEU A 41 31.52 -12.46 0.97
CA LEU A 41 30.94 -11.99 -0.31
C LEU A 41 30.22 -10.62 -0.22
N SER A 42 30.23 -9.98 0.95
CA SER A 42 29.62 -8.68 1.26
C SER A 42 30.55 -7.47 1.13
N ASP A 43 31.84 -7.67 0.76
CA ASP A 43 32.82 -6.58 0.75
C ASP A 43 32.73 -5.73 -0.53
N VAL A 44 32.77 -4.41 -0.37
CA VAL A 44 32.84 -3.44 -1.48
C VAL A 44 34.25 -3.45 -2.06
N PHE A 45 34.41 -3.81 -3.33
CA PHE A 45 35.67 -3.71 -4.05
C PHE A 45 35.79 -2.34 -4.72
N THR A 46 36.87 -1.63 -4.43
CA THR A 46 37.20 -0.38 -5.10
C THR A 46 38.33 -0.66 -6.10
N LEU A 47 38.08 -0.43 -7.38
CA LEU A 47 39.10 -0.47 -8.42
C LEU A 47 39.54 0.96 -8.72
N GLU A 48 40.79 1.29 -8.41
CA GLU A 48 41.43 2.53 -8.84
C GLU A 48 42.26 2.27 -10.11
N PHE A 49 42.02 3.04 -11.14
CA PHE A 49 42.81 2.95 -12.38
C PHE A 49 44.08 3.76 -12.27
N PRO A 50 45.25 3.23 -12.67
CA PRO A 50 46.55 3.88 -12.50
C PRO A 50 46.69 5.25 -13.19
N ASN A 51 45.81 5.57 -14.14
CA ASN A 51 45.88 6.80 -14.94
C ASN A 51 44.96 7.92 -14.45
N GLY A 52 44.29 7.78 -13.29
CA GLY A 52 43.39 8.82 -12.77
C GLY A 52 42.02 8.90 -13.43
N ASP A 53 41.70 7.98 -14.32
CA ASP A 53 40.46 8.04 -15.16
C ASP A 53 39.20 7.52 -14.48
N GLY A 54 39.23 7.27 -13.18
CA GLY A 54 38.01 6.96 -12.43
C GLY A 54 38.18 5.93 -11.31
N ILE A 55 37.28 6.00 -10.35
CA ILE A 55 37.11 5.01 -9.27
C ILE A 55 35.84 4.23 -9.59
N VAL A 56 35.96 2.94 -9.92
CA VAL A 56 34.80 2.04 -10.03
C VAL A 56 34.61 1.33 -8.69
N ARG A 57 33.54 1.64 -8.01
CA ARG A 57 33.09 0.89 -6.84
C ARG A 57 32.20 -0.26 -7.30
N ILE A 58 32.69 -1.48 -7.21
CA ILE A 58 31.86 -2.67 -7.37
C ILE A 58 31.28 -2.98 -5.99
N GLY A 59 30.00 -2.67 -5.82
CA GLY A 59 29.30 -2.99 -4.57
C GLY A 59 29.36 -4.51 -4.30
N GLY A 60 29.54 -4.89 -3.05
CA GLY A 60 29.47 -6.28 -2.62
C GLY A 60 28.10 -6.87 -2.98
N PHE A 61 28.05 -8.14 -3.37
CA PHE A 61 26.82 -8.92 -3.60
C PHE A 61 26.16 -9.31 -2.26
N GLY A 62 25.99 -8.34 -1.34
CA GLY A 62 25.21 -8.53 -0.13
C GLY A 62 23.74 -8.27 -0.41
N MET A 63 22.83 -9.07 0.16
CA MET A 63 21.40 -8.80 0.12
C MET A 63 21.12 -7.38 0.63
N LYS A 64 20.34 -6.59 -0.11
CA LYS A 64 19.90 -5.27 0.33
C LYS A 64 18.91 -5.42 1.47
N LYS A 65 19.21 -4.82 2.61
CA LYS A 65 18.41 -4.95 3.84
C LYS A 65 17.39 -3.83 3.93
N ILE A 66 16.12 -4.18 3.99
CA ILE A 66 15.03 -3.21 4.01
C ILE A 66 14.13 -3.48 5.22
N LEU A 67 13.83 -2.45 5.99
CA LEU A 67 12.87 -2.50 7.08
C LEU A 67 11.59 -1.78 6.68
N PHE A 68 10.49 -2.48 6.58
CA PHE A 68 9.15 -1.89 6.48
C PHE A 68 8.65 -1.54 7.87
N VAL A 69 8.25 -0.29 8.07
CA VAL A 69 7.68 0.21 9.33
C VAL A 69 6.25 0.64 9.07
N ALA A 70 5.31 -0.05 9.69
CA ALA A 70 3.88 0.17 9.46
C ALA A 70 3.07 0.00 10.74
N SER A 71 1.87 0.57 10.74
CA SER A 71 0.91 0.40 11.85
C SER A 71 0.09 -0.87 11.75
N GLU A 72 -0.03 -1.45 10.56
CA GLU A 72 -0.79 -2.68 10.31
C GLU A 72 -0.16 -3.51 9.20
N CYS A 73 -0.42 -4.81 9.22
CA CYS A 73 0.10 -5.78 8.25
C CYS A 73 -0.74 -7.06 8.30
N VAL A 74 -1.21 -7.56 7.14
CA VAL A 74 -1.82 -8.89 7.07
C VAL A 74 -0.74 -9.97 7.26
N PRO A 75 -1.07 -11.12 7.93
CA PRO A 75 -2.37 -11.52 8.44
C PRO A 75 -2.64 -11.09 9.88
N PHE A 76 -1.81 -10.25 10.48
CA PHE A 76 -1.83 -9.92 11.90
C PHE A 76 -2.95 -8.95 12.28
N VAL A 77 -3.00 -7.81 11.60
CA VAL A 77 -4.00 -6.77 11.82
C VAL A 77 -4.28 -6.02 10.52
N LYS A 78 -5.56 -5.74 10.25
CA LYS A 78 -6.01 -5.04 9.03
C LYS A 78 -7.20 -4.14 9.32
N THR A 79 -7.08 -2.88 8.94
CA THR A 79 -8.17 -1.90 8.88
C THR A 79 -8.35 -1.32 7.49
N GLY A 80 -7.31 -1.36 6.66
CA GLY A 80 -7.31 -0.80 5.31
C GLY A 80 -6.30 -1.45 4.36
N GLY A 81 -6.12 -0.84 3.19
CA GLY A 81 -5.22 -1.35 2.14
C GLY A 81 -3.74 -1.30 2.50
N LEU A 82 -3.34 -0.47 3.48
CA LEU A 82 -1.96 -0.44 3.98
C LEU A 82 -1.52 -1.82 4.48
N ALA A 83 -2.39 -2.50 5.22
CA ALA A 83 -2.11 -3.85 5.73
C ALA A 83 -1.83 -4.86 4.61
N ASP A 84 -2.59 -4.78 3.50
CA ASP A 84 -2.38 -5.64 2.33
C ASP A 84 -1.01 -5.37 1.69
N VAL A 85 -0.61 -4.11 1.56
CA VAL A 85 0.71 -3.73 1.03
C VAL A 85 1.82 -4.29 1.90
N CYS A 86 1.79 -4.03 3.21
CA CYS A 86 2.86 -4.45 4.14
C CYS A 86 2.94 -5.97 4.32
N GLY A 87 1.85 -6.71 4.08
CA GLY A 87 1.83 -8.17 4.16
C GLY A 87 2.17 -8.89 2.85
N SER A 88 1.99 -8.23 1.69
CA SER A 88 2.14 -8.88 0.39
C SER A 88 3.34 -8.39 -0.42
N LEU A 89 3.62 -7.09 -0.45
CA LEU A 89 4.76 -6.54 -1.18
C LEU A 89 6.12 -7.14 -0.74
N PRO A 90 6.43 -7.34 0.56
CA PRO A 90 7.68 -7.96 0.99
C PRO A 90 7.92 -9.36 0.41
N LYS A 91 6.85 -10.10 0.12
CA LYS A 91 6.93 -11.47 -0.44
C LYS A 91 7.27 -11.48 -1.93
N ALA A 92 7.08 -10.36 -2.63
CA ALA A 92 7.27 -10.27 -4.07
C ALA A 92 8.74 -10.04 -4.49
N PHE A 93 9.62 -9.68 -3.56
CA PHE A 93 11.04 -9.48 -3.83
C PHE A 93 11.83 -10.80 -3.84
N ASP A 94 12.89 -10.85 -4.65
CA ASP A 94 13.79 -12.00 -4.63
C ASP A 94 14.58 -12.04 -3.31
N LYS A 95 14.34 -13.08 -2.51
CA LYS A 95 14.99 -13.30 -1.21
C LYS A 95 16.50 -13.54 -1.29
N LYS A 96 17.06 -13.71 -2.48
CA LYS A 96 18.52 -13.79 -2.69
C LYS A 96 19.15 -12.41 -2.80
N GLU A 97 18.38 -11.42 -3.21
CA GLU A 97 18.84 -10.05 -3.41
C GLU A 97 18.41 -9.11 -2.29
N TYR A 98 17.27 -9.42 -1.63
CA TYR A 98 16.66 -8.56 -0.60
C TYR A 98 16.38 -9.33 0.71
N ASP A 99 16.87 -8.80 1.85
CA ASP A 99 16.43 -9.16 3.20
C ASP A 99 15.41 -8.11 3.67
N ILE A 100 14.13 -8.38 3.38
CA ILE A 100 13.04 -7.48 3.79
C ILE A 100 12.43 -7.99 5.08
N ARG A 101 12.38 -7.11 6.09
CA ARG A 101 11.74 -7.36 7.37
C ARG A 101 10.66 -6.33 7.62
N VAL A 102 9.67 -6.71 8.41
CA VAL A 102 8.52 -5.84 8.73
C VAL A 102 8.45 -5.64 10.24
N ILE A 103 8.22 -4.41 10.68
CA ILE A 103 7.99 -4.09 12.09
C ILE A 103 6.66 -3.36 12.27
N ILE A 104 5.83 -3.86 13.16
CA ILE A 104 4.52 -3.31 13.52
C ILE A 104 4.34 -3.29 15.04
N PRO A 105 3.35 -2.55 15.59
CA PRO A 105 2.98 -2.66 16.99
C PRO A 105 2.43 -4.07 17.33
N ASN A 106 2.70 -4.56 18.55
CA ASN A 106 2.13 -5.80 19.06
C ASN A 106 0.73 -5.58 19.63
N TYR A 107 -0.25 -5.38 18.76
CA TYR A 107 -1.63 -5.17 19.22
C TYR A 107 -2.24 -6.41 19.88
N HIS A 108 -3.02 -6.18 20.91
CA HIS A 108 -3.83 -7.26 21.52
C HIS A 108 -4.84 -7.87 20.52
N ALA A 109 -5.28 -7.10 19.53
CA ALA A 109 -6.16 -7.54 18.45
C ALA A 109 -5.53 -8.59 17.51
N ILE A 110 -4.21 -8.80 17.55
CA ILE A 110 -3.55 -9.87 16.78
C ILE A 110 -4.05 -11.22 17.32
N LYS A 111 -4.47 -12.11 16.40
CA LYS A 111 -5.02 -13.43 16.77
C LYS A 111 -4.04 -14.23 17.64
N GLU A 112 -4.57 -14.96 18.61
CA GLU A 112 -3.77 -15.78 19.53
C GLU A 112 -2.88 -16.80 18.81
N GLU A 113 -3.33 -17.35 17.70
CA GLU A 113 -2.54 -18.30 16.90
C GLU A 113 -1.18 -17.75 16.44
N TYR A 114 -1.08 -16.42 16.25
CA TYR A 114 0.17 -15.73 15.93
C TYR A 114 0.89 -15.31 17.22
N ARG A 115 0.18 -14.69 18.17
CA ARG A 115 0.78 -14.21 19.43
C ARG A 115 1.48 -15.33 20.21
N ASN A 116 0.91 -16.53 20.21
CA ASN A 116 1.48 -17.69 20.89
C ASN A 116 2.73 -18.25 20.20
N LYS A 117 3.01 -17.86 18.96
CA LYS A 117 4.23 -18.24 18.22
C LYS A 117 5.32 -17.16 18.26
N MET A 118 5.00 -15.98 18.82
CA MET A 118 5.97 -14.90 18.93
C MET A 118 6.97 -15.19 20.05
N GLU A 119 8.24 -14.95 19.76
CA GLU A 119 9.33 -15.04 20.73
C GLU A 119 9.83 -13.64 21.10
N THR A 120 10.14 -13.40 22.37
CA THR A 120 10.77 -12.16 22.80
C THR A 120 12.25 -12.18 22.45
N VAL A 121 12.68 -11.27 21.58
CA VAL A 121 14.11 -11.14 21.17
C VAL A 121 14.87 -10.23 22.12
N TYR A 122 14.25 -9.12 22.50
CA TYR A 122 14.88 -8.13 23.37
C TYR A 122 13.84 -7.30 24.13
N TYR A 123 14.28 -6.70 25.23
CA TYR A 123 13.52 -5.67 25.94
C TYR A 123 14.46 -4.66 26.57
N PHE A 124 14.02 -3.41 26.65
CA PHE A 124 14.80 -2.29 27.21
C PHE A 124 13.88 -1.20 27.73
N GLN A 125 14.46 -0.19 28.37
CA GLN A 125 13.74 1.01 28.76
C GLN A 125 14.19 2.18 27.88
N MET A 126 13.25 2.77 27.15
CA MET A 126 13.45 3.99 26.39
C MET A 126 13.24 5.21 27.30
N ASP A 127 14.07 6.25 27.12
CA ASP A 127 14.01 7.48 27.93
C ASP A 127 14.06 7.21 29.45
N ASN A 128 14.76 6.15 29.85
CA ASN A 128 14.97 5.65 31.22
C ASN A 128 13.70 5.23 31.99
N ARG A 129 12.55 5.13 31.34
CA ARG A 129 11.28 4.80 32.05
C ARG A 129 10.28 3.99 31.26
N ILE A 130 10.25 4.11 29.93
CA ILE A 130 9.18 3.51 29.11
C ILE A 130 9.65 2.14 28.63
N TYR A 131 8.94 1.08 28.99
CA TYR A 131 9.21 -0.28 28.54
C TYR A 131 9.07 -0.40 27.02
N VAL A 132 10.00 -1.07 26.39
CA VAL A 132 9.95 -1.50 24.98
C VAL A 132 10.34 -2.97 24.92
N GLY A 133 9.40 -3.84 24.54
CA GLY A 133 9.69 -5.22 24.17
C GLY A 133 9.73 -5.37 22.66
N ILE A 134 10.59 -6.25 22.17
CA ILE A 134 10.61 -6.65 20.76
C ILE A 134 10.34 -8.14 20.70
N LYS A 135 9.21 -8.50 20.08
CA LYS A 135 8.87 -9.88 19.74
C LYS A 135 9.10 -10.14 18.26
N THR A 136 9.24 -11.38 17.90
CA THR A 136 9.53 -11.80 16.53
C THR A 136 8.74 -13.02 16.13
N LEU A 137 8.44 -13.12 14.82
CA LEU A 137 7.84 -14.28 14.18
C LEU A 137 8.29 -14.33 12.71
N THR A 138 8.71 -15.51 12.25
CA THR A 138 8.94 -15.74 10.82
C THR A 138 7.70 -16.39 10.21
N LEU A 139 7.15 -15.77 9.17
CA LEU A 139 5.99 -16.28 8.45
C LEU A 139 6.21 -16.11 6.94
N ASP A 140 5.94 -17.14 6.14
CA ASP A 140 6.14 -17.17 4.68
C ASP A 140 7.56 -16.75 4.23
N GLY A 141 8.54 -16.94 5.11
CA GLY A 141 9.93 -16.59 4.89
C GLY A 141 10.23 -15.08 5.01
N ILE A 142 9.33 -14.31 5.59
CA ILE A 142 9.54 -12.92 6.01
C ILE A 142 9.69 -12.88 7.53
N GLN A 143 10.68 -12.13 8.00
CA GLN A 143 10.90 -11.87 9.41
C GLN A 143 10.07 -10.69 9.86
N TYR A 144 9.15 -10.91 10.79
CA TYR A 144 8.34 -9.86 11.41
C TYR A 144 8.86 -9.56 12.81
N TYR A 145 8.86 -8.27 13.15
CA TYR A 145 9.09 -7.76 14.50
C TYR A 145 7.84 -7.07 15.02
N PHE A 146 7.62 -7.14 16.32
CA PHE A 146 6.47 -6.54 16.99
C PHE A 146 6.96 -5.70 18.18
N VAL A 147 6.65 -4.41 18.17
CA VAL A 147 6.94 -3.52 19.29
C VAL A 147 5.90 -3.75 20.39
N ASP A 148 6.34 -4.37 21.47
CA ASP A 148 5.50 -4.80 22.58
C ASP A 148 5.48 -3.76 23.69
N ASN A 149 4.30 -3.23 23.96
CA ASN A 149 4.00 -2.39 25.12
C ASN A 149 2.49 -2.45 25.40
N GLU A 150 2.13 -3.11 26.49
CA GLU A 150 0.72 -3.34 26.87
C GLU A 150 -0.03 -2.02 27.10
N MET A 151 0.64 -0.99 27.64
CA MET A 151 0.03 0.31 27.89
C MET A 151 -0.42 0.98 26.58
N TYR A 152 0.36 0.86 25.53
CA TYR A 152 0.07 1.49 24.25
C TYR A 152 -0.71 0.61 23.27
N PHE A 153 -0.51 -0.72 23.30
CA PHE A 153 -1.04 -1.63 22.27
C PHE A 153 -1.91 -2.76 22.83
N GLY A 154 -2.18 -2.76 24.15
CA GLY A 154 -3.00 -3.77 24.81
C GLY A 154 -4.52 -3.63 24.58
N GLY A 155 -4.97 -2.61 23.89
CA GLY A 155 -6.39 -2.40 23.61
C GLY A 155 -6.96 -3.29 22.50
N LEU A 156 -8.30 -3.32 22.41
CA LEU A 156 -9.04 -4.21 21.49
C LEU A 156 -9.03 -3.74 20.03
N VAL A 157 -8.70 -2.48 19.77
CA VAL A 157 -8.69 -1.90 18.42
C VAL A 157 -7.31 -1.31 18.09
N PRO A 158 -6.89 -1.32 16.83
CA PRO A 158 -5.59 -0.76 16.42
C PRO A 158 -5.49 0.76 16.56
N TYR A 159 -6.60 1.47 16.36
CA TYR A 159 -6.65 2.92 16.40
C TYR A 159 -7.72 3.41 17.38
N TYR A 160 -7.40 4.50 18.05
CA TYR A 160 -8.29 5.21 18.97
C TYR A 160 -8.66 6.60 18.41
N ASP A 161 -8.71 7.61 19.26
CA ASP A 161 -8.77 9.01 18.85
C ASP A 161 -7.37 9.55 18.52
N MET A 162 -7.33 10.65 17.77
CA MET A 162 -6.08 11.25 17.32
C MET A 162 -5.16 11.64 18.49
N PHE A 163 -5.70 12.14 19.59
CA PHE A 163 -4.91 12.58 20.74
C PHE A 163 -4.09 11.45 21.36
N GLN A 164 -4.71 10.27 21.56
CA GLN A 164 -4.02 9.09 22.09
C GLN A 164 -3.07 8.47 21.05
N ASP A 165 -3.49 8.43 19.80
CA ASP A 165 -2.72 7.82 18.72
C ASP A 165 -1.44 8.60 18.39
N LEU A 166 -1.41 9.93 18.58
CA LEU A 166 -0.18 10.73 18.42
C LEU A 166 0.93 10.26 19.38
N GLU A 167 0.62 10.06 20.66
CA GLU A 167 1.60 9.58 21.64
C GLU A 167 2.06 8.14 21.31
N ARG A 168 1.11 7.25 21.02
CA ARG A 168 1.39 5.84 20.71
C ARG A 168 2.31 5.68 19.50
N PHE A 169 2.06 6.43 18.45
CA PHE A 169 2.84 6.33 17.23
C PHE A 169 4.12 7.17 17.24
N ALA A 170 4.22 8.21 18.04
CA ALA A 170 5.49 8.84 18.39
C ALA A 170 6.39 7.85 19.15
N TYR A 171 5.84 7.18 20.18
CA TYR A 171 6.51 6.11 20.91
C TYR A 171 6.95 4.99 19.96
N PHE A 172 6.05 4.47 19.11
CA PHE A 172 6.35 3.40 18.14
C PHE A 172 7.52 3.77 17.24
N SER A 173 7.47 4.95 16.62
CA SER A 173 8.51 5.43 15.71
C SER A 173 9.90 5.51 16.38
N LYS A 174 9.97 5.99 17.63
CA LYS A 174 11.21 6.08 18.39
C LYS A 174 11.71 4.70 18.84
N ALA A 175 10.79 3.83 19.29
CA ALA A 175 11.09 2.47 19.71
C ALA A 175 11.66 1.62 18.58
N VAL A 176 11.15 1.77 17.33
CA VAL A 176 11.69 1.09 16.13
C VAL A 176 13.18 1.40 15.98
N LEU A 177 13.57 2.67 15.95
CA LEU A 177 14.98 3.04 15.77
C LEU A 177 15.84 2.58 16.97
N SER A 178 15.37 2.79 18.19
CA SER A 178 16.09 2.37 19.40
C SER A 178 16.34 0.87 19.46
N ALA A 179 15.47 0.06 18.89
CA ALA A 179 15.58 -1.40 18.87
C ALA A 179 16.59 -1.93 17.85
N LEU A 180 16.82 -1.26 16.73
CA LEU A 180 17.62 -1.78 15.61
C LEU A 180 19.03 -2.23 16.00
N PRO A 181 19.83 -1.44 16.77
CA PRO A 181 21.14 -1.88 17.25
C PRO A 181 21.04 -3.11 18.16
N LEU A 182 20.00 -3.18 18.99
CA LEU A 182 19.83 -4.21 20.01
C LEU A 182 19.42 -5.56 19.43
N ILE A 183 18.63 -5.56 18.35
CA ILE A 183 18.25 -6.78 17.63
C ILE A 183 19.27 -7.18 16.55
N GLY A 184 20.35 -6.43 16.40
CA GLY A 184 21.41 -6.71 15.44
C GLY A 184 21.00 -6.58 13.98
N PHE A 185 19.99 -5.77 13.68
CA PHE A 185 19.54 -5.54 12.30
C PHE A 185 19.80 -4.08 11.88
N ARG A 186 20.80 -3.90 11.03
CA ARG A 186 21.08 -2.61 10.40
C ARG A 186 20.55 -2.61 8.96
N PRO A 187 19.39 -1.97 8.68
CA PRO A 187 18.87 -1.86 7.32
C PRO A 187 19.70 -0.89 6.48
N ASP A 188 19.71 -1.07 5.17
CA ASP A 188 20.19 -0.07 4.20
C ASP A 188 19.09 0.97 3.94
N ILE A 189 17.83 0.53 3.95
CA ILE A 189 16.66 1.38 3.74
C ILE A 189 15.61 1.10 4.81
N ILE A 190 15.04 2.17 5.38
CA ILE A 190 13.82 2.12 6.19
C ILE A 190 12.67 2.66 5.36
N HIS A 191 11.68 1.80 5.09
CA HIS A 191 10.49 2.14 4.32
C HIS A 191 9.29 2.32 5.26
N CYS A 192 8.88 3.55 5.46
CA CYS A 192 7.82 3.96 6.37
C CYS A 192 6.48 4.10 5.64
N HIS A 193 5.38 3.72 6.29
CA HIS A 193 4.04 3.70 5.70
C HIS A 193 3.06 4.51 6.53
N ASP A 194 2.50 5.57 5.95
CA ASP A 194 1.55 6.53 6.53
C ASP A 194 2.03 7.23 7.82
N TRP A 195 1.19 8.11 8.33
CA TRP A 195 1.53 9.03 9.43
C TRP A 195 1.96 8.33 10.72
N GLN A 196 1.52 7.11 10.96
CA GLN A 196 1.85 6.33 12.15
C GLN A 196 3.34 5.97 12.22
N SER A 197 4.03 5.97 11.10
CA SER A 197 5.49 5.75 11.02
C SER A 197 6.26 7.02 10.62
N ALA A 198 5.56 8.14 10.47
CA ALA A 198 6.10 9.37 9.89
C ALA A 198 7.24 9.99 10.72
N LEU A 199 7.28 9.76 12.02
CA LEU A 199 8.36 10.29 12.86
C LEU A 199 9.68 9.48 12.75
N VAL A 200 9.68 8.29 12.14
CA VAL A 200 10.92 7.51 11.93
C VAL A 200 11.96 8.30 11.12
N PRO A 201 11.67 8.82 9.91
CA PRO A 201 12.64 9.62 9.17
C PRO A 201 12.99 10.95 9.88
N VAL A 202 12.06 11.52 10.67
CA VAL A 202 12.35 12.72 11.47
C VAL A 202 13.37 12.40 12.57
N TYR A 203 13.11 11.37 13.37
CA TYR A 203 14.03 10.95 14.43
C TYR A 203 15.40 10.54 13.88
N LEU A 204 15.44 9.82 12.77
CA LEU A 204 16.68 9.38 12.13
C LEU A 204 17.58 10.57 11.78
N ASN A 205 17.00 11.65 11.27
CA ASN A 205 17.72 12.84 10.83
C ASN A 205 17.89 13.92 11.92
N THR A 206 17.41 13.67 13.14
CA THR A 206 17.53 14.62 14.26
C THR A 206 18.12 13.94 15.50
N VAL A 207 17.32 13.18 16.23
CA VAL A 207 17.69 12.57 17.52
C VAL A 207 18.79 11.51 17.35
N PHE A 208 18.74 10.73 16.27
CA PHE A 208 19.70 9.64 16.01
C PHE A 208 20.83 10.01 15.02
N GLN A 209 20.84 11.24 14.49
CA GLN A 209 21.78 11.68 13.46
C GLN A 209 23.26 11.51 13.85
N GLY A 210 23.60 11.65 15.14
CA GLY A 210 24.96 11.54 15.66
C GLY A 210 25.46 10.12 15.88
N ASP A 211 24.57 9.12 15.88
CA ASP A 211 24.91 7.73 16.16
C ASP A 211 25.50 7.05 14.90
N PRO A 212 26.75 6.51 14.98
CA PRO A 212 27.38 5.82 13.85
C PRO A 212 26.60 4.65 13.26
N PHE A 213 25.76 3.97 14.07
CA PHE A 213 24.93 2.86 13.60
C PHE A 213 23.99 3.29 12.47
N PHE A 214 23.43 4.50 12.55
CA PHE A 214 22.43 4.99 11.61
C PHE A 214 23.03 5.72 10.39
N ARG A 215 24.35 5.94 10.37
CA ARG A 215 25.00 6.68 9.29
C ARG A 215 24.81 6.01 7.95
N GLY A 216 24.20 6.73 6.98
CA GLY A 216 24.01 6.25 5.61
C GLY A 216 22.76 5.38 5.40
N ILE A 217 21.95 5.13 6.43
CA ILE A 217 20.63 4.53 6.25
C ILE A 217 19.74 5.52 5.48
N ARG A 218 19.09 5.03 4.43
CA ARG A 218 18.15 5.80 3.60
C ARG A 218 16.70 5.57 4.01
N THR A 219 15.82 6.48 3.61
CA THR A 219 14.41 6.43 3.97
C THR A 219 13.50 6.59 2.77
N VAL A 220 12.46 5.76 2.71
CA VAL A 220 11.30 5.90 1.82
C VAL A 220 10.07 6.12 2.68
N PHE A 221 9.20 7.03 2.29
CA PHE A 221 7.91 7.25 2.95
C PHE A 221 6.77 7.08 1.95
N THR A 222 5.87 6.13 2.21
CA THR A 222 4.68 5.88 1.38
C THR A 222 3.45 6.54 1.97
N ILE A 223 2.78 7.39 1.17
CA ILE A 223 1.45 7.94 1.45
C ILE A 223 0.41 6.97 0.90
N HIS A 224 -0.32 6.28 1.78
CA HIS A 224 -1.48 5.48 1.37
C HIS A 224 -2.76 6.31 1.33
N ASN A 225 -2.91 7.27 2.28
CA ASN A 225 -4.01 8.21 2.30
C ASN A 225 -3.59 9.53 2.94
N ILE A 226 -3.50 10.59 2.14
CA ILE A 226 -3.02 11.91 2.59
C ILE A 226 -3.94 12.59 3.61
N ARG A 227 -5.21 12.19 3.72
CA ARG A 227 -6.15 12.74 4.69
C ARG A 227 -5.82 12.44 6.15
N PHE A 228 -5.05 11.37 6.38
CA PHE A 228 -4.63 10.99 7.72
C PHE A 228 -3.18 11.39 7.94
N GLN A 229 -2.95 12.51 8.64
CA GLN A 229 -1.63 13.14 8.71
C GLN A 229 -0.97 13.10 10.09
N GLY A 230 -1.70 12.70 11.15
CA GLY A 230 -1.22 12.85 12.51
C GLY A 230 -1.05 14.33 12.85
N THR A 231 -2.14 15.11 12.78
CA THR A 231 -2.14 16.56 12.94
C THR A 231 -2.68 16.97 14.29
N TRP A 232 -1.96 17.87 14.97
CA TRP A 232 -2.35 18.49 16.23
C TRP A 232 -1.56 19.78 16.47
N ASP A 233 -1.74 20.42 17.66
CA ASP A 233 -0.91 21.56 18.02
C ASP A 233 0.55 21.17 18.31
N VAL A 234 1.47 22.11 18.08
CA VAL A 234 2.92 21.92 18.25
C VAL A 234 3.25 21.56 19.71
N GLY A 235 2.56 22.15 20.70
CA GLY A 235 2.83 21.90 22.11
C GLY A 235 2.65 20.42 22.45
N HIS A 236 1.56 19.82 22.01
CA HIS A 236 1.27 18.41 22.26
C HIS A 236 2.23 17.48 21.47
N ILE A 237 2.39 17.71 20.17
CA ILE A 237 3.28 16.84 19.34
C ILE A 237 4.72 16.94 19.83
N GLN A 238 5.21 18.13 20.21
CA GLN A 238 6.55 18.28 20.77
C GLN A 238 6.67 17.52 22.10
N TRP A 239 5.67 17.59 22.97
CA TRP A 239 5.65 16.90 24.26
C TRP A 239 5.69 15.37 24.10
N VAL A 240 4.84 14.79 23.25
CA VAL A 240 4.78 13.34 23.06
C VAL A 240 5.97 12.79 22.26
N SER A 241 6.53 13.57 21.35
CA SER A 241 7.63 13.15 20.51
C SER A 241 9.02 13.40 21.10
N GLY A 242 9.16 14.44 21.95
CA GLY A 242 10.46 14.90 22.44
C GLY A 242 11.38 15.43 21.33
N LEU A 243 10.82 15.79 20.17
CA LEU A 243 11.61 16.35 19.06
C LEU A 243 12.18 17.74 19.44
N PRO A 244 13.37 18.09 18.94
CA PRO A 244 13.92 19.42 19.10
C PRO A 244 13.02 20.48 18.45
N TRP A 245 12.99 21.69 19.05
CA TRP A 245 12.12 22.78 18.62
C TRP A 245 12.33 23.26 17.19
N GLU A 246 13.50 23.00 16.62
CA GLU A 246 13.84 23.28 15.23
C GLU A 246 12.99 22.48 14.25
N CYS A 247 12.47 21.32 14.65
CA CYS A 247 11.55 20.53 13.84
C CYS A 247 10.21 21.22 13.62
N PHE A 248 9.84 22.17 14.47
CA PHE A 248 8.58 22.91 14.44
C PHE A 248 8.72 24.32 13.85
N GLU A 249 9.79 24.59 13.11
CA GLU A 249 9.89 25.81 12.32
C GLU A 249 8.99 25.72 11.07
N PRO A 250 8.46 26.88 10.59
CA PRO A 250 7.70 26.93 9.36
C PRO A 250 8.45 26.27 8.19
N GLY A 251 7.74 25.44 7.42
CA GLY A 251 8.33 24.66 6.33
C GLY A 251 8.85 23.28 6.74
N ARG A 252 8.88 22.94 8.05
CA ARG A 252 9.22 21.59 8.54
C ARG A 252 7.96 20.80 8.89
N LEU A 253 7.71 20.46 10.15
CA LEU A 253 6.46 19.83 10.56
C LEU A 253 5.27 20.80 10.50
N VAL A 254 5.55 22.09 10.54
CA VAL A 254 4.58 23.20 10.46
C VAL A 254 4.54 23.73 9.02
N SER A 255 3.36 24.16 8.57
CA SER A 255 3.20 24.81 7.25
C SER A 255 4.08 26.07 7.14
N PRO A 256 4.68 26.37 5.98
CA PRO A 256 5.39 27.62 5.76
C PRO A 256 4.49 28.86 5.82
N TYR A 257 3.16 28.67 5.72
CA TYR A 257 2.14 29.72 5.78
C TYR A 257 1.51 29.88 7.14
N GLN A 258 2.19 29.35 8.19
CA GLN A 258 1.70 29.43 9.57
C GLN A 258 1.54 30.88 10.03
N ASP A 259 0.42 31.20 10.64
CA ASP A 259 0.24 32.48 11.32
C ASP A 259 1.15 32.57 12.54
N THR A 260 2.16 33.43 12.46
CA THR A 260 3.15 33.62 13.53
C THR A 260 2.70 34.64 14.56
N SER A 261 1.51 35.24 14.46
CA SER A 261 0.95 36.16 15.45
C SER A 261 0.44 35.44 16.71
N ILE A 262 0.19 34.13 16.64
CA ILE A 262 -0.22 33.29 17.76
C ILE A 262 0.97 32.56 18.39
N PRO A 263 0.89 32.14 19.67
CA PRO A 263 1.96 31.40 20.34
C PRO A 263 2.34 30.11 19.58
N LYS A 264 3.64 29.82 19.48
CA LYS A 264 4.18 28.66 18.74
C LYS A 264 3.59 27.31 19.16
N ASN A 265 3.32 27.10 20.46
CA ASN A 265 2.74 25.83 20.92
C ASN A 265 1.32 25.59 20.39
N SER A 266 0.60 26.67 20.00
CA SER A 266 -0.74 26.59 19.43
C SER A 266 -0.74 26.48 17.89
N TRP A 267 0.43 26.47 17.27
CA TRP A 267 0.54 26.24 15.82
C TRP A 267 0.11 24.83 15.50
N ASN A 268 -0.50 24.66 14.35
CA ASN A 268 -0.86 23.34 13.84
C ASN A 268 0.33 22.69 13.12
N CYS A 269 0.61 21.43 13.41
CA CYS A 269 1.66 20.70 12.73
C CYS A 269 1.21 19.27 12.37
N SER A 270 1.89 18.66 11.41
CA SER A 270 1.58 17.35 10.85
C SER A 270 2.81 16.45 10.93
N MET A 271 2.65 15.24 11.51
CA MET A 271 3.69 14.22 11.51
C MET A 271 4.03 13.78 10.08
N MET A 272 3.01 13.61 9.21
CA MET A 272 3.21 13.28 7.81
C MET A 272 4.04 14.33 7.08
N ARG A 273 3.78 15.63 7.32
CA ARG A 273 4.61 16.69 6.76
C ARG A 273 6.08 16.54 7.17
N GLY A 274 6.34 16.17 8.42
CA GLY A 274 7.68 15.84 8.89
C GLY A 274 8.31 14.73 8.06
N ALA A 275 7.61 13.64 7.82
CA ALA A 275 8.12 12.56 6.97
C ALA A 275 8.42 13.04 5.54
N LEU A 276 7.54 13.86 4.94
CA LEU A 276 7.76 14.41 3.60
C LEU A 276 9.01 15.31 3.52
N VAL A 277 9.33 16.02 4.59
CA VAL A 277 10.53 16.87 4.66
C VAL A 277 11.80 16.03 4.80
N TYR A 278 11.78 15.02 5.68
CA TYR A 278 12.99 14.33 6.13
C TYR A 278 13.31 13.02 5.39
N SER A 279 12.38 12.45 4.63
CA SER A 279 12.64 11.23 3.85
C SER A 279 13.47 11.48 2.60
N ASP A 280 14.27 10.52 2.16
CA ASP A 280 15.04 10.60 0.91
C ASP A 280 14.10 10.54 -0.31
N TYR A 281 13.17 9.61 -0.32
CA TYR A 281 12.13 9.46 -1.35
C TYR A 281 10.74 9.35 -0.74
N ILE A 282 9.76 9.75 -1.52
CA ILE A 282 8.35 9.67 -1.19
C ILE A 282 7.68 8.81 -2.26
N THR A 283 6.81 7.92 -1.84
CA THR A 283 5.96 7.17 -2.76
C THR A 283 4.49 7.37 -2.41
N THR A 284 3.64 7.17 -3.39
CA THR A 284 2.20 7.00 -3.17
C THR A 284 1.67 5.90 -4.09
N VAL A 285 0.43 5.55 -3.95
CA VAL A 285 -0.11 4.27 -4.42
C VAL A 285 -0.74 4.30 -5.81
N SER A 286 -0.53 5.36 -6.58
CA SER A 286 -0.84 5.45 -8.02
C SER A 286 -0.19 6.68 -8.66
N ASN A 287 -0.01 6.66 -9.99
CA ASN A 287 0.57 7.80 -10.73
C ASN A 287 -0.38 9.00 -10.73
N SER A 288 -1.66 8.77 -11.02
CA SER A 288 -2.66 9.85 -11.00
C SER A 288 -2.79 10.47 -9.61
N TYR A 289 -2.76 9.66 -8.55
CA TYR A 289 -2.81 10.19 -7.19
C TYR A 289 -1.56 11.00 -6.83
N ALA A 290 -0.37 10.60 -7.31
CA ALA A 290 0.85 11.38 -7.14
C ALA A 290 0.74 12.78 -7.76
N GLU A 291 0.02 12.93 -8.87
CA GLU A 291 -0.26 14.24 -9.48
C GLU A 291 -1.38 15.00 -8.74
N GLU A 292 -2.45 14.30 -8.36
CA GLU A 292 -3.60 14.89 -7.66
C GLU A 292 -3.19 15.52 -6.31
N ILE A 293 -2.42 14.81 -5.48
CA ILE A 293 -1.99 15.30 -4.15
C ILE A 293 -1.02 16.50 -4.20
N LYS A 294 -0.49 16.84 -5.37
CA LYS A 294 0.25 18.09 -5.58
C LYS A 294 -0.68 19.31 -5.78
N THR A 295 -1.98 19.11 -5.85
CA THR A 295 -2.96 20.18 -6.05
C THR A 295 -3.69 20.54 -4.76
N PRO A 296 -4.10 21.80 -4.55
CA PRO A 296 -4.79 22.22 -3.32
C PRO A 296 -6.06 21.42 -2.99
N ASN A 297 -6.76 20.92 -4.02
CA ASN A 297 -8.03 20.20 -3.85
C ASN A 297 -7.86 18.79 -3.25
N PHE A 298 -6.68 18.18 -3.39
CA PHE A 298 -6.42 16.80 -2.99
C PHE A 298 -5.27 16.64 -1.99
N SER A 299 -4.57 17.73 -1.65
CA SER A 299 -3.36 17.70 -0.82
C SER A 299 -3.64 17.73 0.68
N ASP A 300 -4.85 18.08 1.09
CA ASP A 300 -5.18 18.39 2.49
C ASP A 300 -4.12 19.33 3.15
N GLY A 301 -3.69 20.36 2.39
CA GLY A 301 -2.74 21.40 2.84
C GLY A 301 -1.26 21.02 2.76
N LEU A 302 -0.90 19.96 2.03
CA LEU A 302 0.49 19.52 1.82
C LEU A 302 1.00 19.76 0.39
N ASP A 303 0.25 20.48 -0.46
CA ASP A 303 0.64 20.69 -1.85
C ASP A 303 1.94 21.46 -2.02
N ASP A 304 2.29 22.37 -1.13
CA ASP A 304 3.54 23.12 -1.12
C ASP A 304 4.75 22.17 -1.02
N ILE A 305 4.76 21.29 -0.03
CA ILE A 305 5.86 20.35 0.19
C ILE A 305 5.90 19.27 -0.91
N LEU A 306 4.74 18.79 -1.39
CA LEU A 306 4.67 17.78 -2.44
C LEU A 306 5.12 18.32 -3.81
N LYS A 307 4.83 19.59 -4.12
CA LYS A 307 5.38 20.29 -5.29
C LYS A 307 6.90 20.45 -5.19
N TRP A 308 7.38 20.87 -4.01
CA TRP A 308 8.82 21.03 -3.78
C TRP A 308 9.57 19.69 -3.86
N ARG A 309 8.95 18.58 -3.44
CA ARG A 309 9.52 17.23 -3.47
C ARG A 309 9.14 16.43 -4.72
N SER A 310 8.58 17.06 -5.76
CA SER A 310 8.02 16.37 -6.93
C SER A 310 8.99 15.41 -7.64
N GLU A 311 10.28 15.75 -7.72
CA GLU A 311 11.32 14.88 -8.30
C GLU A 311 11.63 13.62 -7.46
N ARG A 312 11.20 13.60 -6.20
CA ARG A 312 11.38 12.49 -5.26
C ARG A 312 10.07 11.78 -4.96
N LEU A 313 8.96 12.21 -5.55
CA LEU A 313 7.63 11.62 -5.39
C LEU A 313 7.32 10.67 -6.55
N TRP A 314 7.10 9.40 -6.22
CA TRP A 314 6.78 8.34 -7.17
C TRP A 314 5.37 7.81 -6.93
N GLY A 315 4.56 7.67 -7.98
CA GLY A 315 3.31 6.92 -7.97
C GLY A 315 3.60 5.45 -8.32
N ILE A 316 3.25 4.51 -7.44
CA ILE A 316 3.45 3.07 -7.67
C ILE A 316 2.14 2.35 -7.37
N ILE A 317 1.50 1.80 -8.39
CA ILE A 317 0.24 1.05 -8.23
C ILE A 317 0.46 -0.16 -7.32
N ASN A 318 -0.44 -0.35 -6.36
CA ASN A 318 -0.45 -1.55 -5.53
C ASN A 318 -0.79 -2.79 -6.35
N GLY A 319 -0.21 -3.91 -5.98
CA GLY A 319 -0.65 -5.21 -6.45
C GLY A 319 -1.76 -5.81 -5.58
N ILE A 320 -2.26 -6.96 -6.01
CA ILE A 320 -3.09 -7.84 -5.18
C ILE A 320 -2.42 -9.20 -5.03
N ASP A 321 -2.71 -9.89 -3.93
CA ASP A 321 -2.19 -11.22 -3.66
C ASP A 321 -2.95 -12.26 -4.50
N TYR A 322 -2.27 -12.89 -5.47
CA TYR A 322 -2.84 -13.93 -6.35
C TYR A 322 -2.93 -15.30 -5.67
N ASP A 323 -2.43 -15.46 -4.45
CA ASP A 323 -2.68 -16.65 -3.64
C ASP A 323 -4.02 -16.54 -2.92
N GLU A 324 -4.40 -15.36 -2.49
CA GLU A 324 -5.71 -15.06 -1.90
C GLU A 324 -6.77 -14.82 -2.98
N TRP A 325 -6.51 -13.87 -3.91
CA TRP A 325 -7.48 -13.42 -4.91
C TRP A 325 -7.31 -14.17 -6.23
N ASN A 326 -7.83 -15.41 -6.29
CA ASN A 326 -7.71 -16.27 -7.49
C ASN A 326 -8.95 -17.14 -7.70
N PRO A 327 -9.84 -16.81 -8.66
CA PRO A 327 -11.07 -17.57 -8.88
C PRO A 327 -10.85 -19.04 -9.23
N ALA A 328 -9.64 -19.42 -9.70
CA ALA A 328 -9.34 -20.81 -10.04
C ALA A 328 -9.12 -21.72 -8.82
N LYS A 329 -8.73 -21.14 -7.66
CA LYS A 329 -8.40 -21.92 -6.44
C LYS A 329 -9.06 -21.37 -5.17
N ASP A 330 -9.81 -20.30 -5.25
CA ASP A 330 -10.50 -19.68 -4.12
C ASP A 330 -11.53 -20.64 -3.49
N LYS A 331 -11.33 -20.94 -2.21
CA LYS A 331 -12.18 -21.87 -1.46
C LYS A 331 -13.47 -21.25 -0.92
N LYS A 332 -13.58 -19.90 -0.98
CA LYS A 332 -14.70 -19.13 -0.44
C LYS A 332 -15.83 -18.95 -1.46
N ILE A 333 -15.56 -19.16 -2.75
CA ILE A 333 -16.58 -19.04 -3.83
C ILE A 333 -17.31 -20.36 -4.07
N TYR A 334 -18.51 -20.31 -4.63
CA TYR A 334 -19.34 -21.49 -4.84
C TYR A 334 -18.80 -22.42 -5.93
N LYS A 335 -18.20 -21.85 -6.99
CA LYS A 335 -17.61 -22.59 -8.09
C LYS A 335 -16.35 -21.92 -8.59
N ASN A 336 -15.24 -22.64 -8.59
CA ASN A 336 -13.99 -22.16 -9.16
C ASN A 336 -14.08 -22.07 -10.69
N TYR A 337 -13.36 -21.10 -11.26
CA TYR A 337 -13.28 -20.90 -12.70
C TYR A 337 -11.95 -20.22 -13.11
N THR A 338 -11.63 -20.38 -14.37
CA THR A 338 -10.49 -19.73 -15.02
C THR A 338 -11.01 -18.79 -16.10
N ILE A 339 -10.15 -18.00 -16.73
CA ILE A 339 -10.52 -17.15 -17.88
C ILE A 339 -11.17 -17.92 -19.05
N ARG A 340 -10.92 -19.24 -19.16
CA ARG A 340 -11.53 -20.08 -20.20
C ARG A 340 -12.93 -20.56 -19.83
N THR A 341 -13.27 -20.57 -18.55
CA THR A 341 -14.52 -21.09 -18.01
C THR A 341 -15.33 -20.05 -17.25
N GLU A 342 -14.93 -18.76 -17.35
CA GLU A 342 -15.48 -17.65 -16.55
C GLU A 342 -16.98 -17.49 -16.74
N LYS A 343 -17.48 -17.60 -17.98
CA LYS A 343 -18.91 -17.44 -18.29
C LYS A 343 -19.78 -18.38 -17.45
N ASN A 344 -19.45 -19.68 -17.45
CA ASN A 344 -20.18 -20.69 -16.70
C ASN A 344 -19.89 -20.61 -15.19
N GLY A 345 -18.65 -20.25 -14.83
CA GLY A 345 -18.22 -20.08 -13.45
C GLY A 345 -18.96 -18.92 -12.78
N LYS A 346 -18.95 -17.74 -13.39
CA LYS A 346 -19.65 -16.56 -12.88
C LYS A 346 -21.17 -16.77 -12.82
N LYS A 347 -21.77 -17.38 -13.86
CA LYS A 347 -23.20 -17.71 -13.86
C LYS A 347 -23.59 -18.59 -12.66
N ALA A 348 -22.80 -19.62 -12.36
CA ALA A 348 -23.05 -20.48 -11.21
C ALA A 348 -22.86 -19.73 -9.87
N ASN A 349 -21.81 -18.90 -9.74
CA ASN A 349 -21.60 -18.08 -8.55
C ASN A 349 -22.74 -17.06 -8.36
N LYS A 350 -23.22 -16.41 -9.45
CA LYS A 350 -24.33 -15.46 -9.41
C LYS A 350 -25.61 -16.09 -8.85
N VAL A 351 -26.04 -17.22 -9.40
CA VAL A 351 -27.29 -17.90 -8.94
C VAL A 351 -27.19 -18.30 -7.47
N ASN A 352 -26.05 -18.87 -7.05
CA ASN A 352 -25.88 -19.23 -5.64
C ASN A 352 -25.82 -17.99 -4.72
N LEU A 353 -25.21 -16.90 -5.17
CA LEU A 353 -25.19 -15.64 -4.43
C LEU A 353 -26.58 -15.02 -4.29
N GLN A 354 -27.36 -15.00 -5.39
CA GLN A 354 -28.77 -14.55 -5.37
C GLN A 354 -29.57 -15.35 -4.35
N LYS A 355 -29.44 -16.68 -4.36
CA LYS A 355 -30.10 -17.57 -3.41
C LYS A 355 -29.70 -17.29 -1.96
N GLU A 356 -28.38 -17.17 -1.66
CA GLU A 356 -27.89 -16.86 -0.31
C GLU A 356 -28.42 -15.50 0.19
N LEU A 357 -28.59 -14.54 -0.72
CA LEU A 357 -29.01 -13.18 -0.38
C LEU A 357 -30.52 -12.97 -0.45
N ASN A 358 -31.30 -14.02 -0.73
CA ASN A 358 -32.76 -13.99 -0.91
C ASN A 358 -33.24 -13.07 -2.06
N LEU A 359 -32.45 -12.99 -3.14
CA LEU A 359 -32.88 -12.39 -4.40
C LEU A 359 -33.47 -13.46 -5.33
N PRO A 360 -34.36 -13.09 -6.27
CA PRO A 360 -34.83 -14.00 -7.31
C PRO A 360 -33.66 -14.59 -8.11
N GLU A 361 -33.64 -15.90 -8.26
CA GLU A 361 -32.60 -16.62 -9.00
C GLU A 361 -32.79 -16.35 -10.52
N ASN A 362 -32.00 -15.43 -11.04
CA ASN A 362 -31.99 -15.12 -12.48
C ASN A 362 -30.52 -14.92 -12.93
N PRO A 363 -29.95 -15.91 -13.63
CA PRO A 363 -28.55 -15.83 -14.08
C PRO A 363 -28.30 -14.77 -15.16
N ASP A 364 -29.34 -14.30 -15.83
CA ASP A 364 -29.23 -13.41 -16.97
C ASP A 364 -29.50 -11.94 -16.62
N ILE A 365 -29.92 -11.64 -15.37
CA ILE A 365 -30.08 -10.26 -14.90
C ILE A 365 -28.73 -9.63 -14.59
N LEU A 366 -28.49 -8.39 -15.05
CA LEU A 366 -27.30 -7.62 -14.70
C LEU A 366 -27.26 -7.39 -13.18
N THR A 367 -26.24 -7.89 -12.52
CA THR A 367 -26.08 -7.77 -11.08
C THR A 367 -24.88 -6.90 -10.77
N LEU A 368 -25.14 -5.78 -10.10
CA LEU A 368 -24.13 -4.83 -9.65
C LEU A 368 -23.72 -5.12 -8.20
N GLY A 369 -22.46 -4.85 -7.85
CA GLY A 369 -21.93 -4.98 -6.50
C GLY A 369 -21.36 -3.68 -5.97
N ILE A 370 -21.45 -3.44 -4.66
CA ILE A 370 -20.68 -2.45 -3.92
C ILE A 370 -20.02 -3.16 -2.74
N ILE A 371 -18.69 -3.09 -2.63
CA ILE A 371 -17.91 -3.62 -1.51
C ILE A 371 -17.03 -2.50 -1.00
N SER A 372 -17.43 -1.84 0.10
CA SER A 372 -16.64 -0.72 0.63
C SER A 372 -17.00 -0.39 2.08
N ARG A 373 -16.19 0.47 2.72
CA ARG A 373 -16.65 1.22 3.87
C ARG A 373 -17.75 2.19 3.42
N LEU A 374 -18.83 2.28 4.17
CA LEU A 374 -19.98 3.14 3.81
C LEU A 374 -19.73 4.57 4.31
N THR A 375 -18.93 5.34 3.56
CA THR A 375 -18.50 6.70 3.90
C THR A 375 -18.65 7.63 2.70
N ASP A 376 -18.62 8.95 2.93
CA ASP A 376 -18.70 9.99 1.90
C ASP A 376 -17.62 9.82 0.82
N GLN A 377 -16.41 9.38 1.21
CA GLN A 377 -15.33 9.10 0.28
C GLN A 377 -15.75 8.17 -0.86
N LYS A 378 -16.66 7.23 -0.61
CA LYS A 378 -17.01 6.15 -1.54
C LYS A 378 -18.09 6.51 -2.57
N GLY A 379 -18.53 7.77 -2.58
CA GLY A 379 -19.47 8.27 -3.58
C GLY A 379 -20.89 7.70 -3.44
N LEU A 380 -21.28 7.35 -2.21
CA LEU A 380 -22.58 6.77 -1.92
C LEU A 380 -23.71 7.79 -2.00
N ASP A 381 -23.39 9.08 -1.91
CA ASP A 381 -24.28 10.20 -2.22
C ASP A 381 -24.75 10.18 -3.67
N LEU A 382 -23.87 9.84 -4.62
CA LEU A 382 -24.25 9.67 -6.04
C LEU A 382 -25.15 8.45 -6.21
N VAL A 383 -24.86 7.36 -5.47
CA VAL A 383 -25.66 6.14 -5.50
C VAL A 383 -27.07 6.40 -4.96
N ASP A 384 -27.20 7.14 -3.84
CA ASP A 384 -28.49 7.49 -3.25
C ASP A 384 -29.42 8.18 -4.27
N ILE A 385 -28.89 9.17 -4.99
CA ILE A 385 -29.65 9.93 -6.01
C ILE A 385 -30.20 9.03 -7.12
N ILE A 386 -29.47 8.01 -7.55
CA ILE A 386 -29.88 7.16 -8.69
C ILE A 386 -30.66 5.92 -8.28
N MET A 387 -30.82 5.61 -7.00
CA MET A 387 -31.36 4.31 -6.54
C MET A 387 -32.75 3.97 -7.09
N ASP A 388 -33.68 4.92 -7.11
CA ASP A 388 -35.03 4.67 -7.63
C ASP A 388 -35.00 4.43 -9.14
N GLU A 389 -34.22 5.17 -9.90
CA GLU A 389 -34.02 4.95 -11.32
C GLU A 389 -33.34 3.59 -11.57
N LEU A 390 -32.28 3.27 -10.84
CA LEU A 390 -31.57 1.99 -10.93
C LEU A 390 -32.53 0.81 -10.69
N CYS A 391 -33.34 0.88 -9.63
CA CYS A 391 -34.30 -0.16 -9.29
C CYS A 391 -35.52 -0.24 -10.24
N SER A 392 -35.76 0.77 -11.08
CA SER A 392 -36.77 0.68 -12.13
C SER A 392 -36.38 -0.21 -13.33
N ARG A 393 -35.08 -0.54 -13.43
CA ARG A 393 -34.48 -1.28 -14.54
C ARG A 393 -34.33 -2.78 -14.24
N GLU A 394 -33.99 -3.57 -15.24
CA GLU A 394 -33.61 -5.00 -15.12
C GLU A 394 -32.19 -5.16 -14.51
N ILE A 395 -32.03 -4.70 -13.26
CA ILE A 395 -30.75 -4.67 -12.54
C ILE A 395 -30.98 -5.10 -11.09
N ASN A 396 -30.05 -5.90 -10.54
CA ASN A 396 -29.93 -6.17 -9.12
C ASN A 396 -28.74 -5.41 -8.54
N LEU A 397 -28.84 -5.00 -7.26
CA LEU A 397 -27.77 -4.38 -6.52
C LEU A 397 -27.48 -5.16 -5.23
N ILE A 398 -26.22 -5.54 -5.04
CA ILE A 398 -25.72 -6.20 -3.84
C ILE A 398 -24.71 -5.28 -3.15
N VAL A 399 -24.94 -4.98 -1.88
CA VAL A 399 -24.09 -4.08 -1.09
C VAL A 399 -23.51 -4.83 0.11
N LEU A 400 -22.20 -4.72 0.31
CA LEU A 400 -21.48 -5.23 1.48
C LEU A 400 -20.62 -4.14 2.08
N GLY A 401 -20.83 -3.81 3.34
CA GLY A 401 -19.99 -2.87 4.07
C GLY A 401 -20.64 -2.34 5.34
N THR A 402 -19.86 -1.59 6.12
CA THR A 402 -20.30 -0.82 7.29
C THR A 402 -19.68 0.57 7.25
N GLY A 403 -20.25 1.52 7.98
CA GLY A 403 -19.69 2.87 8.07
C GLY A 403 -20.61 3.88 8.71
N SER A 404 -20.87 4.97 8.03
CA SER A 404 -21.74 6.04 8.51
C SER A 404 -23.20 5.60 8.55
N GLU A 405 -23.88 5.88 9.63
CA GLU A 405 -25.24 5.45 9.91
C GLU A 405 -26.25 5.89 8.82
N ASN A 406 -26.06 7.08 8.25
CA ASN A 406 -26.89 7.58 7.15
C ASN A 406 -26.86 6.63 5.94
N TYR A 407 -25.70 6.17 5.49
CA TYR A 407 -25.57 5.25 4.35
C TYR A 407 -26.04 3.83 4.69
N GLU A 408 -25.77 3.36 5.92
CA GLU A 408 -26.30 2.07 6.37
C GLU A 408 -27.84 2.07 6.33
N ASN A 409 -28.47 3.14 6.84
CA ASN A 409 -29.92 3.29 6.86
C ASN A 409 -30.50 3.48 5.46
N MET A 410 -29.82 4.22 4.57
CA MET A 410 -30.17 4.35 3.16
C MET A 410 -30.29 2.98 2.49
N PHE A 411 -29.28 2.11 2.60
CA PHE A 411 -29.33 0.78 1.97
C PHE A 411 -30.35 -0.15 2.62
N ARG A 412 -30.58 -0.07 3.94
CA ARG A 412 -31.67 -0.81 4.62
C ARG A 412 -33.03 -0.36 4.08
N TYR A 413 -33.22 0.94 3.88
CA TYR A 413 -34.46 1.49 3.29
C TYR A 413 -34.67 0.98 1.88
N PHE A 414 -33.68 1.05 1.00
CA PHE A 414 -33.81 0.58 -0.38
C PHE A 414 -33.99 -0.95 -0.49
N GLN A 415 -33.36 -1.72 0.37
CA GLN A 415 -33.65 -3.16 0.47
C GLN A 415 -35.09 -3.43 0.87
N SER A 416 -35.66 -2.67 1.80
CA SER A 416 -37.07 -2.79 2.20
C SER A 416 -38.03 -2.36 1.07
N LYS A 417 -37.68 -1.29 0.34
CA LYS A 417 -38.49 -0.77 -0.77
C LYS A 417 -38.44 -1.67 -2.01
N TYR A 418 -37.30 -2.30 -2.28
CA TYR A 418 -37.05 -3.15 -3.45
C TYR A 418 -36.48 -4.53 -3.07
N PRO A 419 -37.21 -5.35 -2.31
CA PRO A 419 -36.65 -6.58 -1.70
C PRO A 419 -36.21 -7.63 -2.72
N ASN A 420 -36.76 -7.59 -3.97
CA ASN A 420 -36.37 -8.50 -5.04
C ASN A 420 -35.24 -7.98 -5.93
N LYS A 421 -34.67 -6.80 -5.63
CA LYS A 421 -33.65 -6.15 -6.45
C LYS A 421 -32.44 -5.71 -5.65
N VAL A 422 -32.58 -5.36 -4.36
CA VAL A 422 -31.53 -4.85 -3.51
C VAL A 422 -31.28 -5.80 -2.36
N ALA A 423 -30.02 -6.24 -2.21
CA ALA A 423 -29.57 -7.00 -1.05
C ALA A 423 -28.43 -6.25 -0.35
N ALA A 424 -28.72 -5.64 0.80
CA ALA A 424 -27.74 -4.95 1.63
C ALA A 424 -27.29 -5.84 2.79
N ARG A 425 -25.99 -6.02 2.94
CA ARG A 425 -25.34 -6.71 4.07
C ARG A 425 -24.47 -5.71 4.79
N ILE A 426 -25.05 -5.14 5.85
CA ILE A 426 -24.39 -4.11 6.67
C ILE A 426 -23.52 -4.81 7.70
N MET A 427 -22.36 -5.27 7.21
CA MET A 427 -21.38 -6.00 8.01
C MET A 427 -20.02 -6.04 7.30
N TYR A 428 -18.98 -6.34 8.04
CA TYR A 428 -17.72 -6.80 7.47
C TYR A 428 -17.79 -8.33 7.27
N SER A 429 -17.54 -8.80 6.08
CA SER A 429 -17.45 -10.23 5.79
C SER A 429 -16.53 -10.47 4.60
N ASP A 430 -15.37 -11.03 4.90
CA ASP A 430 -14.38 -11.39 3.91
C ASP A 430 -14.90 -12.51 2.98
N ASP A 431 -15.53 -13.55 3.54
CA ASP A 431 -16.10 -14.65 2.76
C ASP A 431 -17.19 -14.18 1.78
N LEU A 432 -18.07 -13.26 2.22
CA LEU A 432 -19.10 -12.71 1.34
C LEU A 432 -18.51 -11.80 0.26
N ALA A 433 -17.42 -11.07 0.55
CA ALA A 433 -16.70 -10.26 -0.44
C ALA A 433 -16.20 -11.13 -1.61
N HIS A 434 -15.55 -12.27 -1.33
CA HIS A 434 -15.12 -13.23 -2.35
C HIS A 434 -16.29 -13.72 -3.23
N LYS A 435 -17.42 -14.07 -2.60
CA LYS A 435 -18.64 -14.51 -3.30
C LYS A 435 -19.22 -13.40 -4.18
N ILE A 436 -19.21 -12.15 -3.71
CA ILE A 436 -19.69 -11.00 -4.48
C ILE A 436 -18.78 -10.76 -5.69
N TYR A 437 -17.46 -10.71 -5.52
CA TYR A 437 -16.53 -10.58 -6.66
C TYR A 437 -16.74 -11.68 -7.71
N ALA A 438 -16.99 -12.92 -7.28
CA ALA A 438 -17.23 -14.02 -8.21
C ALA A 438 -18.61 -13.99 -8.85
N GLY A 439 -19.64 -13.47 -8.15
CA GLY A 439 -21.05 -13.61 -8.53
C GLY A 439 -21.66 -12.40 -9.22
N VAL A 440 -21.18 -11.17 -9.00
CA VAL A 440 -21.73 -9.99 -9.68
C VAL A 440 -21.10 -9.80 -11.07
N ASP A 441 -21.80 -9.10 -11.96
CA ASP A 441 -21.32 -8.82 -13.32
C ASP A 441 -20.45 -7.56 -13.34
N ALA A 442 -20.85 -6.52 -12.59
CA ALA A 442 -20.07 -5.30 -12.49
C ALA A 442 -19.97 -4.82 -11.03
N LEU A 443 -18.91 -4.05 -10.74
CA LEU A 443 -18.67 -3.46 -9.43
C LEU A 443 -18.68 -1.94 -9.53
N LEU A 444 -19.49 -1.28 -8.70
CA LEU A 444 -19.55 0.18 -8.62
C LEU A 444 -18.49 0.69 -7.64
N VAL A 445 -17.61 1.59 -8.12
CA VAL A 445 -16.59 2.26 -7.30
C VAL A 445 -16.62 3.77 -7.63
N PRO A 446 -17.71 4.48 -7.29
CA PRO A 446 -17.89 5.90 -7.66
C PRO A 446 -17.18 6.85 -6.69
N SER A 447 -16.03 6.47 -6.13
CA SER A 447 -15.32 7.19 -5.09
C SER A 447 -15.02 8.65 -5.46
N ALA A 448 -15.25 9.58 -4.54
CA ALA A 448 -14.88 10.99 -4.72
C ALA A 448 -13.36 11.17 -4.84
N PHE A 449 -12.61 10.37 -4.11
CA PHE A 449 -11.16 10.20 -4.27
C PHE A 449 -10.78 8.77 -3.89
N GLU A 450 -9.80 8.19 -4.60
CA GLU A 450 -9.34 6.82 -4.37
C GLU A 450 -7.83 6.74 -4.64
N PRO A 451 -6.98 6.73 -3.61
CA PRO A 451 -5.53 6.72 -3.80
C PRO A 451 -5.03 5.61 -4.72
N CYS A 452 -5.44 4.38 -4.48
CA CYS A 452 -5.20 3.23 -5.35
C CYS A 452 -6.50 2.52 -5.70
N GLY A 453 -7.22 2.07 -4.67
CA GLY A 453 -8.29 1.08 -4.79
C GLY A 453 -7.72 -0.33 -5.01
N LEU A 454 -8.23 -1.29 -4.26
CA LEU A 454 -7.95 -2.71 -4.48
C LEU A 454 -9.18 -3.42 -5.05
N THR A 455 -10.36 -2.91 -4.76
CA THR A 455 -11.64 -3.52 -5.13
C THR A 455 -11.79 -3.67 -6.66
N GLN A 456 -11.38 -2.67 -7.45
CA GLN A 456 -11.40 -2.75 -8.91
C GLN A 456 -10.34 -3.74 -9.44
N LEU A 457 -9.17 -3.84 -8.81
CA LEU A 457 -8.13 -4.81 -9.20
C LEU A 457 -8.61 -6.23 -8.97
N ILE A 458 -9.21 -6.48 -7.79
CA ILE A 458 -9.80 -7.77 -7.44
C ILE A 458 -10.98 -8.07 -8.38
N SER A 459 -11.84 -7.09 -8.66
CA SER A 459 -12.98 -7.28 -9.57
C SER A 459 -12.52 -7.70 -10.97
N LEU A 460 -11.52 -7.03 -11.55
CA LEU A 460 -10.91 -7.41 -12.82
C LEU A 460 -10.39 -8.84 -12.79
N ARG A 461 -9.69 -9.23 -11.72
CA ARG A 461 -9.16 -10.59 -11.55
C ARG A 461 -10.26 -11.64 -11.54
N TYR A 462 -11.44 -11.33 -10.99
CA TYR A 462 -12.62 -12.21 -10.95
C TYR A 462 -13.53 -12.08 -12.19
N GLY A 463 -13.14 -11.28 -13.19
CA GLY A 463 -13.96 -11.04 -14.37
C GLY A 463 -15.23 -10.25 -14.07
N THR A 464 -15.21 -9.42 -13.05
CA THR A 464 -16.27 -8.48 -12.68
C THR A 464 -15.87 -7.10 -13.19
N VAL A 465 -16.71 -6.50 -14.03
CA VAL A 465 -16.40 -5.28 -14.75
C VAL A 465 -16.51 -4.07 -13.81
N PRO A 466 -15.44 -3.28 -13.59
CA PRO A 466 -15.53 -2.09 -12.74
C PRO A 466 -16.23 -0.93 -13.47
N ILE A 467 -17.09 -0.21 -12.73
CA ILE A 467 -17.70 1.07 -13.13
C ILE A 467 -17.24 2.10 -12.10
N VAL A 468 -16.39 3.04 -12.50
CA VAL A 468 -15.60 3.85 -11.58
C VAL A 468 -15.66 5.34 -11.89
N HIS A 469 -15.50 6.17 -10.86
CA HIS A 469 -15.11 7.57 -11.05
C HIS A 469 -13.61 7.63 -11.37
N ALA A 470 -13.22 8.37 -12.42
CA ALA A 470 -11.84 8.41 -12.93
C ALA A 470 -10.93 9.29 -12.08
N VAL A 471 -10.61 8.84 -10.86
CA VAL A 471 -9.71 9.53 -9.92
C VAL A 471 -8.62 8.58 -9.41
N GLY A 472 -7.46 9.11 -9.07
CA GLY A 472 -6.34 8.38 -8.49
C GLY A 472 -6.07 7.04 -9.16
N GLY A 473 -5.95 5.98 -8.36
CA GLY A 473 -5.69 4.64 -8.88
C GLY A 473 -6.81 4.04 -9.73
N LEU A 474 -8.05 4.50 -9.60
CA LEU A 474 -9.14 4.06 -10.48
C LEU A 474 -8.90 4.52 -11.93
N ARG A 475 -8.39 5.74 -12.13
CA ARG A 475 -7.99 6.26 -13.45
C ARG A 475 -6.85 5.45 -14.06
N ASP A 476 -5.88 5.05 -13.22
CA ASP A 476 -4.69 4.34 -13.69
C ASP A 476 -4.94 2.86 -14.02
N THR A 477 -6.00 2.27 -13.46
CA THR A 477 -6.21 0.82 -13.49
C THR A 477 -7.43 0.38 -14.31
N VAL A 478 -8.39 1.28 -14.58
CA VAL A 478 -9.58 0.98 -15.35
C VAL A 478 -9.54 1.74 -16.67
N GLU A 479 -9.23 1.04 -17.75
CA GLU A 479 -9.26 1.58 -19.10
C GLU A 479 -10.73 1.70 -19.57
N PRO A 480 -11.20 2.92 -19.95
CA PRO A 480 -12.58 3.10 -20.41
C PRO A 480 -12.89 2.22 -21.62
N TYR A 481 -14.06 1.57 -21.60
CA TYR A 481 -14.53 0.81 -22.76
C TYR A 481 -14.78 1.73 -23.96
N ASN A 482 -14.15 1.38 -25.09
CA ASN A 482 -14.35 2.01 -26.38
C ASN A 482 -15.15 1.07 -27.28
N GLU A 483 -16.39 1.44 -27.62
CA GLU A 483 -17.32 0.61 -28.41
C GLU A 483 -16.89 0.46 -29.88
N PHE A 484 -16.12 1.40 -30.42
CA PHE A 484 -15.68 1.38 -31.83
C PHE A 484 -14.48 0.47 -32.03
N GLU A 485 -13.55 0.46 -31.07
CA GLU A 485 -12.34 -0.35 -31.12
C GLU A 485 -12.48 -1.66 -30.34
N GLU A 486 -13.57 -1.80 -29.59
CA GLU A 486 -13.82 -2.89 -28.63
C GLU A 486 -12.66 -3.08 -27.63
N THR A 487 -12.05 -1.97 -27.17
CA THR A 487 -10.94 -1.96 -26.19
C THR A 487 -11.44 -1.59 -24.79
N GLY A 488 -10.52 -1.54 -23.81
CA GLY A 488 -10.84 -1.17 -22.43
C GLY A 488 -11.06 -2.35 -21.50
N THR A 489 -11.20 -2.06 -20.20
CA THR A 489 -11.37 -3.06 -19.12
C THR A 489 -12.55 -2.77 -18.19
N GLY A 490 -13.21 -1.61 -18.33
CA GLY A 490 -14.34 -1.22 -17.52
C GLY A 490 -14.99 0.07 -18.03
N PHE A 491 -15.77 0.70 -17.19
CA PHE A 491 -16.43 1.97 -17.50
C PHE A 491 -15.99 3.05 -16.52
N SER A 492 -15.69 4.23 -17.00
CA SER A 492 -15.30 5.36 -16.16
C SER A 492 -16.02 6.64 -16.54
N PHE A 493 -16.30 7.49 -15.54
CA PHE A 493 -16.83 8.84 -15.71
C PHE A 493 -15.88 9.86 -15.05
N ASN A 494 -15.76 11.05 -15.64
CA ASN A 494 -14.80 12.07 -15.20
C ASN A 494 -15.42 13.08 -14.22
N GLU A 495 -16.68 13.44 -14.39
CA GLU A 495 -17.37 14.40 -13.54
C GLU A 495 -18.05 13.69 -12.38
N TYR A 496 -17.75 14.10 -11.16
CA TYR A 496 -18.36 13.54 -9.95
C TYR A 496 -19.82 13.95 -9.84
N THR A 497 -20.68 13.27 -10.61
CA THR A 497 -22.12 13.51 -10.67
C THR A 497 -22.91 12.20 -10.72
N ALA A 498 -24.13 12.22 -10.19
CA ALA A 498 -25.05 11.10 -10.26
C ALA A 498 -25.39 10.74 -11.73
N TRP A 499 -25.48 11.75 -12.61
CA TRP A 499 -25.68 11.56 -14.04
C TRP A 499 -24.51 10.84 -14.71
N GLY A 500 -23.28 11.21 -14.39
CA GLY A 500 -22.10 10.53 -14.91
C GLY A 500 -22.05 9.06 -14.52
N LEU A 501 -22.39 8.75 -13.27
CA LEU A 501 -22.49 7.38 -12.79
C LEU A 501 -23.61 6.60 -13.51
N MET A 502 -24.82 7.18 -13.60
CA MET A 502 -25.97 6.51 -14.22
C MET A 502 -25.75 6.29 -15.72
N ASP A 503 -25.12 7.23 -16.42
CA ASP A 503 -24.78 7.09 -17.83
C ASP A 503 -23.85 5.89 -18.06
N ARG A 504 -22.84 5.69 -17.22
CA ARG A 504 -21.95 4.53 -17.33
C ARG A 504 -22.64 3.23 -16.97
N ILE A 505 -23.54 3.22 -16.00
CA ILE A 505 -24.40 2.05 -15.70
C ILE A 505 -25.28 1.72 -16.91
N ASN A 506 -25.85 2.72 -17.57
CA ASN A 506 -26.65 2.54 -18.78
C ASN A 506 -25.83 1.95 -19.93
N HIS A 507 -24.61 2.45 -20.14
CA HIS A 507 -23.71 1.94 -21.16
C HIS A 507 -23.29 0.49 -20.86
N ALA A 508 -23.00 0.17 -19.61
CA ALA A 508 -22.69 -1.19 -19.17
C ALA A 508 -23.91 -2.13 -19.37
N SER A 509 -25.11 -1.66 -19.03
CA SER A 509 -26.36 -2.40 -19.22
C SER A 509 -26.65 -2.69 -20.70
N TRP A 510 -26.50 -1.69 -21.56
CA TRP A 510 -26.61 -1.86 -23.01
C TRP A 510 -25.62 -2.89 -23.53
N LEU A 511 -24.33 -2.79 -23.13
CA LEU A 511 -23.32 -3.76 -23.57
C LEU A 511 -23.65 -5.19 -23.08
N TYR A 512 -24.15 -5.32 -21.86
CA TYR A 512 -24.50 -6.61 -21.25
C TYR A 512 -25.63 -7.31 -21.98
N TYR A 513 -26.75 -6.58 -22.28
CA TYR A 513 -27.93 -7.14 -22.85
C TYR A 513 -27.90 -7.20 -24.38
N ASP A 514 -27.47 -6.14 -25.05
CA ASP A 514 -27.55 -6.00 -26.50
C ASP A 514 -26.29 -6.47 -27.24
N ARG A 515 -25.15 -6.55 -26.52
CA ARG A 515 -23.84 -6.93 -27.08
C ARG A 515 -23.09 -7.96 -26.21
N PRO A 516 -23.70 -9.12 -25.91
CA PRO A 516 -23.14 -10.07 -24.93
C PRO A 516 -21.76 -10.64 -25.33
N GLU A 517 -21.44 -10.70 -26.62
CA GLU A 517 -20.10 -11.13 -27.07
C GLU A 517 -19.03 -10.08 -26.74
N SER A 518 -19.33 -8.80 -26.94
CA SER A 518 -18.44 -7.69 -26.60
C SER A 518 -18.27 -7.57 -25.08
N TRP A 519 -19.35 -7.80 -24.31
CA TRP A 519 -19.26 -7.92 -22.85
C TRP A 519 -18.29 -9.04 -22.43
N GLN A 520 -18.36 -10.22 -23.04
CA GLN A 520 -17.46 -11.33 -22.73
C GLN A 520 -15.99 -11.02 -23.09
N LYS A 521 -15.75 -10.28 -24.18
CA LYS A 521 -14.41 -9.82 -24.53
C LYS A 521 -13.89 -8.83 -23.49
N LEU A 522 -14.74 -7.91 -23.01
CA LEU A 522 -14.40 -6.94 -21.95
C LEU A 522 -14.00 -7.66 -20.65
N VAL A 523 -14.80 -8.63 -20.20
CA VAL A 523 -14.52 -9.47 -19.04
C VAL A 523 -13.16 -10.16 -19.16
N LYS A 524 -12.86 -10.78 -20.30
CA LYS A 524 -11.58 -11.48 -20.52
C LYS A 524 -10.40 -10.55 -20.49
N ARG A 525 -10.47 -9.39 -21.15
CA ARG A 525 -9.38 -8.38 -21.09
C ARG A 525 -9.09 -7.94 -19.66
N GLY A 526 -10.13 -7.74 -18.84
CA GLY A 526 -9.95 -7.44 -17.41
C GLY A 526 -9.20 -8.54 -16.67
N MET A 527 -9.56 -9.81 -16.92
CA MET A 527 -8.91 -10.96 -16.29
C MET A 527 -7.47 -11.21 -16.78
N GLU A 528 -7.11 -10.76 -17.99
CA GLU A 528 -5.77 -10.88 -18.57
C GLU A 528 -4.77 -9.88 -18.02
N LYS A 529 -5.24 -8.75 -17.47
CA LYS A 529 -4.36 -7.77 -16.83
C LYS A 529 -3.68 -8.39 -15.61
N ASP A 530 -2.39 -8.20 -15.53
CA ASP A 530 -1.60 -8.67 -14.38
C ASP A 530 -1.46 -7.55 -13.33
N TRP A 531 -2.22 -7.67 -12.27
CA TRP A 531 -2.18 -6.80 -11.09
C TRP A 531 -1.50 -7.47 -9.89
N SER A 532 -0.63 -8.46 -10.12
CA SER A 532 0.15 -9.05 -9.05
C SER A 532 1.24 -8.10 -8.54
N TRP A 533 1.70 -8.33 -7.33
CA TRP A 533 2.81 -7.59 -6.73
C TRP A 533 4.12 -7.72 -7.51
N ALA A 534 4.28 -8.72 -8.38
CA ALA A 534 5.47 -8.90 -9.20
C ALA A 534 5.76 -7.73 -10.15
N ASN A 535 4.75 -6.99 -10.57
CA ASN A 535 4.94 -5.78 -11.38
C ASN A 535 5.30 -4.56 -10.53
N SER A 536 4.61 -4.38 -9.40
CA SER A 536 4.88 -3.27 -8.49
C SER A 536 6.26 -3.40 -7.83
N SER A 537 6.67 -4.61 -7.45
CA SER A 537 7.98 -4.85 -6.82
C SER A 537 9.15 -4.39 -7.70
N LYS A 538 9.08 -4.58 -9.02
CA LYS A 538 10.11 -4.11 -9.97
C LYS A 538 10.31 -2.59 -9.94
N ILE A 539 9.23 -1.84 -9.75
CA ILE A 539 9.32 -0.36 -9.64
C ILE A 539 9.96 0.02 -8.30
N TYR A 540 9.63 -0.70 -7.22
CA TYR A 540 10.30 -0.51 -5.93
C TYR A 540 11.78 -0.93 -5.98
N GLU A 541 12.14 -2.00 -6.72
CA GLU A 541 13.53 -2.41 -6.95
C GLU A 541 14.33 -1.31 -7.67
N ASP A 542 13.74 -0.69 -8.72
CA ASP A 542 14.36 0.47 -9.38
C ASP A 542 14.53 1.63 -8.40
N LEU A 543 13.50 1.97 -7.62
CA LEU A 543 13.58 3.02 -6.60
C LEU A 543 14.70 2.73 -5.58
N TYR A 544 14.72 1.52 -5.02
CA TYR A 544 15.72 1.14 -4.02
C TYR A 544 17.14 1.08 -4.61
N SER A 545 17.30 0.78 -5.90
CA SER A 545 18.60 0.76 -6.56
C SER A 545 19.25 2.15 -6.66
N ARG A 546 18.44 3.22 -6.61
CA ARG A 546 18.89 4.63 -6.67
C ARG A 546 19.32 5.19 -5.31
N MET A 547 19.22 4.40 -4.26
CA MET A 547 19.51 4.76 -2.88
C MET A 547 20.73 4.00 -2.36
#